data_f699cde6ef482a2f36f0988fd6be147b
#
_entry.id   f699cde6ef482a2f36f0988fd6be147b
#
_cell.length_a   1.000
_cell.length_b   1.000
_cell.length_c   1.000
_cell.angle_alpha   90.00
_cell.angle_beta   90.00
_cell.angle_gamma   90.00
#
_symmetry.space_group_name_H-M   'P 1'
#
loop_
_entity.id
_entity.type
_entity.pdbx_description
1 polymer ?
#
loop_
_entity_poly.entity_id
_entity_poly.type
_entity_poly.pdbx_seq_one_letter_code
_entity_poly.pdbx_strand_id
1 'polypeptide(L)'
;GSYRNGGRGRSGGRGGRNIQTFDPSRFINTNPADTAPEGYVPKHTFAEFSLNQKLVGTVASLGMTTPTPIQDQIIPEILNGRDVIGLAETGTGKTAAFLLPLIERSLKDHDRQTLILAPTRELAVQIQEELRNLSRGFRIFSVTCVGGVNIRPQINAIRRTNHFVIGTPGRILDLMKRKAFDPSRVTTVVLDEADRMLDTGFIHD
;
A
#
# COMPACT_ATOMS: atom_id res chain seq x y z
N GLY A 1 20.45 58.07 46.28
CA GLY A 1 21.21 57.03 45.67
C GLY A 1 20.28 56.09 44.88
N SER A 2 20.21 56.30 43.60
CA SER A 2 19.37 55.51 42.69
C SER A 2 20.13 54.32 42.16
N TYR A 3 19.67 53.11 42.38
CA TYR A 3 20.18 51.92 41.71
C TYR A 3 19.18 51.46 40.65
N ARG A 4 19.57 51.59 39.39
CA ARG A 4 18.92 50.98 38.24
C ARG A 4 19.42 49.55 38.10
N ASN A 5 18.52 48.57 38.16
CA ASN A 5 18.79 47.17 37.89
C ASN A 5 18.29 46.84 36.48
N GLY A 6 19.22 46.63 35.53
CA GLY A 6 18.94 46.28 34.16
C GLY A 6 18.88 44.75 33.98
N GLY A 7 17.68 44.19 33.92
CA GLY A 7 17.47 42.80 33.59
C GLY A 7 17.56 42.55 32.07
N ARG A 8 18.60 41.88 31.60
CA ARG A 8 18.69 41.39 30.21
C ARG A 8 17.89 40.10 30.08
N GLY A 9 16.71 40.18 29.49
CA GLY A 9 15.95 39.05 29.06
C GLY A 9 16.63 38.36 27.87
N ARG A 10 17.10 37.12 28.03
CA ARG A 10 17.50 36.26 26.94
C ARG A 10 16.24 35.63 26.34
N SER A 11 15.79 36.13 25.20
CA SER A 11 14.82 35.52 24.33
C SER A 11 15.47 34.31 23.63
N GLY A 12 15.21 33.10 24.17
CA GLY A 12 15.57 31.86 23.54
C GLY A 12 14.56 31.54 22.42
N GLY A 13 14.86 31.89 21.19
CA GLY A 13 14.12 31.47 20.02
C GLY A 13 14.20 29.93 19.87
N ARG A 14 13.14 29.24 20.23
CA ARG A 14 12.94 27.84 19.82
C ARG A 14 12.69 27.82 18.31
N GLY A 15 13.71 27.55 17.53
CA GLY A 15 13.59 27.23 16.12
C GLY A 15 12.72 25.98 15.96
N GLY A 16 11.45 26.18 15.66
CA GLY A 16 10.56 25.10 15.23
C GLY A 16 11.14 24.51 13.94
N ARG A 17 11.64 23.28 14.02
CA ARG A 17 11.90 22.51 12.81
C ARG A 17 10.58 22.35 12.08
N ASN A 18 10.44 23.01 10.94
CA ASN A 18 9.37 22.74 9.98
C ASN A 18 9.50 21.27 9.55
N ILE A 19 8.76 20.40 10.22
CA ILE A 19 8.51 19.06 9.73
C ILE A 19 7.59 19.28 8.54
N GLN A 20 8.12 19.19 7.32
CA GLN A 20 7.27 19.11 6.13
C GLN A 20 6.36 17.91 6.31
N THR A 21 5.13 18.18 6.73
CA THR A 21 4.06 17.17 6.74
C THR A 21 3.81 16.82 5.28
N PHE A 22 4.10 15.58 4.94
CA PHE A 22 3.75 15.00 3.65
C PHE A 22 2.21 15.04 3.53
N ASP A 23 1.71 15.78 2.55
CA ASP A 23 0.28 15.84 2.24
C ASP A 23 -0.06 14.76 1.21
N PRO A 24 -0.71 13.65 1.63
CA PRO A 24 -1.05 12.55 0.75
C PRO A 24 -2.03 12.96 -0.36
N SER A 25 -2.85 14.01 -0.13
CA SER A 25 -3.88 14.44 -1.07
C SER A 25 -3.33 14.89 -2.43
N ARG A 26 -2.06 15.30 -2.48
CA ARG A 26 -1.36 15.69 -3.72
C ARG A 26 -1.07 14.50 -4.66
N PHE A 27 -1.18 13.27 -4.15
CA PHE A 27 -0.86 12.02 -4.88
C PHE A 27 -2.08 11.09 -4.99
N ILE A 28 -3.21 11.49 -4.42
CA ILE A 28 -4.47 10.79 -4.60
C ILE A 28 -5.03 11.24 -5.95
N ASN A 29 -5.10 10.30 -6.89
CA ASN A 29 -5.86 10.52 -8.11
C ASN A 29 -7.35 10.58 -7.72
N THR A 30 -7.90 11.79 -7.61
CA THR A 30 -9.31 12.03 -7.26
C THR A 30 -10.27 11.76 -8.42
N ASN A 31 -9.73 11.46 -9.61
CA ASN A 31 -10.49 10.91 -10.71
C ASN A 31 -10.16 9.41 -10.79
N PRO A 32 -11.01 8.52 -10.29
CA PRO A 32 -10.89 7.12 -10.67
C PRO A 32 -11.01 7.09 -12.19
N ALA A 33 -9.98 6.57 -12.86
CA ALA A 33 -10.03 6.34 -14.28
C ALA A 33 -11.03 5.19 -14.55
N ASP A 34 -12.31 5.49 -14.52
CA ASP A 34 -13.40 4.59 -14.90
C ASP A 34 -13.51 4.48 -16.43
N THR A 35 -12.45 4.74 -17.14
CA THR A 35 -12.44 4.56 -18.58
C THR A 35 -11.73 3.25 -18.92
N ALA A 36 -12.50 2.15 -18.91
CA ALA A 36 -12.16 1.04 -19.77
C ALA A 36 -11.89 1.61 -21.19
N PRO A 37 -10.87 1.09 -21.91
CA PRO A 37 -10.66 1.48 -23.30
C PRO A 37 -11.99 1.41 -24.05
N GLU A 38 -12.28 2.40 -24.91
CA GLU A 38 -13.50 2.39 -25.72
C GLU A 38 -13.63 1.03 -26.41
N GLY A 39 -14.74 0.32 -26.12
CA GLY A 39 -15.04 -0.99 -26.70
C GLY A 39 -14.75 -2.21 -25.83
N TYR A 40 -14.14 -2.08 -24.62
CA TYR A 40 -14.00 -3.23 -23.74
C TYR A 40 -15.33 -3.55 -23.04
N VAL A 41 -15.79 -4.79 -23.21
CA VAL A 41 -16.94 -5.33 -22.48
C VAL A 41 -16.43 -6.31 -21.44
N PRO A 42 -16.56 -6.02 -20.13
CA PRO A 42 -16.15 -6.93 -19.08
C PRO A 42 -16.92 -8.24 -19.18
N LYS A 43 -16.24 -9.35 -18.87
CA LYS A 43 -16.86 -10.68 -18.80
C LYS A 43 -17.57 -10.89 -17.47
N HIS A 44 -17.15 -10.16 -16.44
CA HIS A 44 -17.66 -10.30 -15.07
C HIS A 44 -18.04 -8.94 -14.51
N THR A 45 -18.96 -8.95 -13.55
CA THR A 45 -19.18 -7.87 -12.61
C THR A 45 -18.41 -8.12 -11.31
N PHE A 46 -18.23 -7.10 -10.46
CA PHE A 46 -17.57 -7.31 -9.15
C PHE A 46 -18.32 -8.32 -8.27
N ALA A 47 -19.63 -8.46 -8.42
CA ALA A 47 -20.44 -9.44 -7.69
C ALA A 47 -20.17 -10.89 -8.12
N GLU A 48 -19.72 -11.11 -9.36
CA GLU A 48 -19.45 -12.44 -9.91
C GLU A 48 -18.06 -12.96 -9.56
N PHE A 49 -17.15 -12.14 -9.02
CA PHE A 49 -15.80 -12.57 -8.62
C PHE A 49 -15.74 -13.44 -7.36
N SER A 50 -16.86 -13.86 -6.79
CA SER A 50 -16.87 -14.63 -5.53
C SER A 50 -16.17 -13.93 -4.36
N LEU A 51 -16.20 -12.61 -4.35
CA LEU A 51 -15.72 -11.77 -3.26
C LEU A 51 -16.77 -11.71 -2.13
N ASN A 52 -16.32 -11.42 -0.92
CA ASN A 52 -17.20 -11.15 0.21
C ASN A 52 -18.17 -10.00 -0.13
N GLN A 53 -19.46 -10.18 0.16
CA GLN A 53 -20.51 -9.20 -0.18
C GLN A 53 -20.23 -7.79 0.37
N LYS A 54 -19.66 -7.71 1.60
CA LYS A 54 -19.29 -6.43 2.18
C LYS A 54 -18.11 -5.78 1.42
N LEU A 55 -17.19 -6.59 0.88
CA LEU A 55 -16.11 -6.07 0.04
C LEU A 55 -16.66 -5.55 -1.29
N VAL A 56 -17.60 -6.26 -1.92
CA VAL A 56 -18.31 -5.78 -3.12
C VAL A 56 -19.04 -4.46 -2.84
N GLY A 57 -19.72 -4.36 -1.69
CA GLY A 57 -20.36 -3.11 -1.25
C GLY A 57 -19.36 -1.96 -1.04
N THR A 58 -18.17 -2.25 -0.52
CA THR A 58 -17.09 -1.24 -0.37
C THR A 58 -16.61 -0.76 -1.75
N VAL A 59 -16.38 -1.68 -2.69
CA VAL A 59 -15.99 -1.38 -4.08
C VAL A 59 -17.01 -0.45 -4.73
N ALA A 60 -18.31 -0.78 -4.63
CA ALA A 60 -19.39 0.06 -5.15
C ALA A 60 -19.43 1.45 -4.51
N SER A 61 -19.23 1.54 -3.17
CA SER A 61 -19.21 2.82 -2.44
C SER A 61 -18.04 3.73 -2.82
N LEU A 62 -16.96 3.15 -3.35
CA LEU A 62 -15.80 3.88 -3.89
C LEU A 62 -15.97 4.28 -5.36
N GLY A 63 -17.16 4.06 -5.95
CA GLY A 63 -17.48 4.44 -7.34
C GLY A 63 -17.01 3.41 -8.38
N MET A 64 -16.44 2.28 -7.98
CA MET A 64 -16.06 1.23 -8.90
C MET A 64 -17.27 0.38 -9.26
N THR A 65 -17.91 0.69 -10.38
CA THR A 65 -19.14 0.04 -10.83
C THR A 65 -18.87 -1.13 -11.78
N THR A 66 -17.83 -0.99 -12.61
CA THR A 66 -17.48 -1.95 -13.66
C THR A 66 -16.00 -2.29 -13.56
N PRO A 67 -15.63 -3.58 -13.60
CA PRO A 67 -14.23 -3.97 -13.61
C PRO A 67 -13.49 -3.43 -14.84
N THR A 68 -12.30 -2.91 -14.64
CA THR A 68 -11.40 -2.57 -15.74
C THR A 68 -10.87 -3.85 -16.41
N PRO A 69 -10.30 -3.78 -17.63
CA PRO A 69 -9.77 -4.97 -18.32
C PRO A 69 -8.77 -5.78 -17.47
N ILE A 70 -7.90 -5.10 -16.75
CA ILE A 70 -6.91 -5.78 -15.88
C ILE A 70 -7.56 -6.43 -14.67
N GLN A 71 -8.57 -5.79 -14.08
CA GLN A 71 -9.32 -6.33 -12.94
C GLN A 71 -10.11 -7.57 -13.35
N ASP A 72 -10.81 -7.50 -14.48
CA ASP A 72 -11.63 -8.60 -15.01
C ASP A 72 -10.80 -9.86 -15.32
N GLN A 73 -9.56 -9.68 -15.78
CA GLN A 73 -8.67 -10.78 -16.12
C GLN A 73 -7.91 -11.35 -14.90
N ILE A 74 -7.42 -10.50 -13.99
CA ILE A 74 -6.49 -10.91 -12.93
C ILE A 74 -7.21 -11.38 -11.66
N ILE A 75 -8.34 -10.74 -11.29
CA ILE A 75 -9.04 -11.07 -10.05
C ILE A 75 -9.39 -12.56 -9.97
N PRO A 76 -10.00 -13.19 -10.99
CA PRO A 76 -10.31 -14.62 -10.95
C PRO A 76 -9.07 -15.50 -10.81
N GLU A 77 -7.99 -15.16 -11.49
CA GLU A 77 -6.75 -15.94 -11.47
C GLU A 77 -6.10 -15.97 -10.09
N ILE A 78 -6.02 -14.80 -9.45
CA ILE A 78 -5.48 -14.69 -8.09
C ILE A 78 -6.39 -15.41 -7.07
N LEU A 79 -7.71 -15.31 -7.21
CA LEU A 79 -8.65 -16.04 -6.34
C LEU A 79 -8.48 -17.54 -6.46
N ASN A 80 -8.18 -18.04 -7.66
CA ASN A 80 -7.87 -19.45 -7.94
C ASN A 80 -6.47 -19.87 -7.47
N GLY A 81 -5.67 -18.97 -6.91
CA GLY A 81 -4.35 -19.23 -6.37
C GLY A 81 -3.25 -19.36 -7.42
N ARG A 82 -3.46 -18.83 -8.61
CA ARG A 82 -2.47 -18.83 -9.70
C ARG A 82 -1.49 -17.67 -9.55
N ASP A 83 -0.26 -17.89 -10.00
CA ASP A 83 0.70 -16.82 -10.21
C ASP A 83 0.35 -16.05 -11.49
N VAL A 84 0.47 -14.73 -11.45
CA VAL A 84 0.06 -13.87 -12.56
C VAL A 84 1.09 -12.80 -12.86
N ILE A 85 1.21 -12.43 -14.14
CA ILE A 85 1.94 -11.25 -14.58
C ILE A 85 0.94 -10.35 -15.29
N GLY A 86 0.69 -9.18 -14.71
CA GLY A 86 -0.25 -8.19 -15.25
C GLY A 86 0.48 -7.03 -15.91
N LEU A 87 0.25 -6.85 -17.21
CA LEU A 87 0.76 -5.71 -17.96
C LEU A 87 -0.38 -4.72 -18.19
N ALA A 88 -0.28 -3.55 -17.60
CA ALA A 88 -1.27 -2.49 -17.78
C ALA A 88 -0.64 -1.13 -17.45
N GLU A 89 -1.15 -0.07 -18.04
CA GLU A 89 -0.69 1.29 -17.79
C GLU A 89 -1.01 1.78 -16.36
N THR A 90 -0.37 2.85 -15.94
CA THR A 90 -0.70 3.51 -14.66
C THR A 90 -2.11 4.10 -14.74
N GLY A 91 -2.88 3.99 -13.63
CA GLY A 91 -4.27 4.48 -13.60
C GLY A 91 -5.33 3.53 -14.13
N THR A 92 -4.97 2.33 -14.59
CA THR A 92 -5.93 1.33 -15.10
C THR A 92 -6.55 0.45 -14.01
N GLY A 93 -6.30 0.75 -12.72
CA GLY A 93 -6.86 -0.01 -11.61
C GLY A 93 -6.08 -1.27 -11.23
N LYS A 94 -4.78 -1.37 -11.57
CA LYS A 94 -3.90 -2.50 -11.19
C LYS A 94 -3.90 -2.77 -9.70
N THR A 95 -3.81 -1.72 -8.88
CA THR A 95 -3.73 -1.85 -7.42
C THR A 95 -4.95 -2.56 -6.86
N ALA A 96 -6.15 -2.15 -7.25
CA ALA A 96 -7.39 -2.85 -6.87
C ALA A 96 -7.44 -4.27 -7.45
N ALA A 97 -6.91 -4.50 -8.66
CA ALA A 97 -6.91 -5.81 -9.30
C ALA A 97 -6.19 -6.89 -8.47
N PHE A 98 -5.09 -6.55 -7.78
CA PHE A 98 -4.44 -7.49 -6.88
C PHE A 98 -4.91 -7.37 -5.43
N LEU A 99 -5.27 -6.18 -4.94
CA LEU A 99 -5.69 -6.01 -3.55
C LEU A 99 -7.01 -6.72 -3.24
N LEU A 100 -8.01 -6.62 -4.11
CA LEU A 100 -9.33 -7.23 -3.88
C LEU A 100 -9.26 -8.74 -3.62
N PRO A 101 -8.64 -9.56 -4.49
CA PRO A 101 -8.53 -10.99 -4.25
C PRO A 101 -7.62 -11.34 -3.06
N LEU A 102 -6.60 -10.52 -2.77
CA LEU A 102 -5.73 -10.74 -1.62
C LEU A 102 -6.41 -10.39 -0.28
N ILE A 103 -7.24 -9.35 -0.25
CA ILE A 103 -8.11 -9.05 0.90
C ILE A 103 -9.06 -10.24 1.13
N GLU A 104 -9.74 -10.72 0.08
CA GLU A 104 -10.63 -11.88 0.17
C GLU A 104 -9.91 -13.13 0.72
N ARG A 105 -8.69 -13.41 0.26
CA ARG A 105 -7.89 -14.52 0.77
C ARG A 105 -7.52 -14.35 2.25
N SER A 106 -7.18 -13.12 2.66
CA SER A 106 -6.86 -12.81 4.07
C SER A 106 -8.09 -12.86 4.97
N LEU A 107 -9.29 -12.64 4.44
CA LEU A 107 -10.54 -12.82 5.20
C LEU A 107 -10.89 -14.28 5.42
N LYS A 108 -10.50 -15.16 4.49
CA LYS A 108 -10.71 -16.62 4.61
C LYS A 108 -9.65 -17.30 5.47
N ASP A 109 -8.44 -16.75 5.48
CA ASP A 109 -7.30 -17.32 6.21
C ASP A 109 -6.46 -16.17 6.80
N HIS A 110 -6.66 -15.93 8.09
CA HIS A 110 -6.00 -14.83 8.81
C HIS A 110 -4.50 -15.06 9.09
N ASP A 111 -3.99 -16.26 8.88
CA ASP A 111 -2.56 -16.56 9.06
C ASP A 111 -1.73 -16.22 7.82
N ARG A 112 -2.38 -15.93 6.70
CA ARG A 112 -1.71 -15.53 5.48
C ARG A 112 -1.11 -14.14 5.60
N GLN A 113 0.13 -14.03 5.15
CA GLN A 113 0.82 -12.76 5.04
C GLN A 113 1.20 -12.48 3.58
N THR A 114 0.86 -11.29 3.11
CA THR A 114 1.21 -10.80 1.79
C THR A 114 2.29 -9.74 1.91
N LEU A 115 3.39 -9.91 1.18
CA LEU A 115 4.42 -8.90 1.00
C LEU A 115 4.20 -8.19 -0.33
N ILE A 116 4.07 -6.86 -0.31
CA ILE A 116 3.96 -6.01 -1.50
C ILE A 116 5.21 -5.13 -1.58
N LEU A 117 5.98 -5.28 -2.65
CA LEU A 117 7.13 -4.46 -2.94
C LEU A 117 6.78 -3.41 -3.98
N ALA A 118 7.18 -2.18 -3.72
CA ALA A 118 7.02 -1.04 -4.59
C ALA A 118 8.38 -0.32 -4.76
N PRO A 119 8.71 0.19 -5.95
CA PRO A 119 10.01 0.82 -6.22
C PRO A 119 10.21 2.12 -5.44
N THR A 120 9.13 2.83 -5.10
CA THR A 120 9.19 4.12 -4.43
C THR A 120 8.39 4.13 -3.14
N ARG A 121 8.75 5.07 -2.26
CA ARG A 121 8.04 5.29 -0.99
C ARG A 121 6.62 5.79 -1.21
N GLU A 122 6.46 6.65 -2.18
CA GLU A 122 5.20 7.27 -2.58
C GLU A 122 4.21 6.20 -3.03
N LEU A 123 4.65 5.29 -3.90
CA LEU A 123 3.80 4.18 -4.37
C LEU A 123 3.44 3.23 -3.22
N ALA A 124 4.39 2.90 -2.33
CA ALA A 124 4.09 2.07 -1.15
C ALA A 124 3.02 2.71 -0.24
N VAL A 125 3.05 4.04 -0.09
CA VAL A 125 2.03 4.78 0.68
C VAL A 125 0.69 4.78 -0.05
N GLN A 126 0.66 4.98 -1.37
CA GLN A 126 -0.56 4.91 -2.18
C GLN A 126 -1.23 3.54 -2.09
N ILE A 127 -0.45 2.45 -2.22
CA ILE A 127 -0.97 1.08 -2.05
C ILE A 127 -1.56 0.89 -0.64
N GLN A 128 -0.89 1.41 0.39
CA GLN A 128 -1.38 1.33 1.77
C GLN A 128 -2.72 2.05 1.94
N GLU A 129 -2.89 3.22 1.32
CA GLU A 129 -4.13 3.98 1.40
C GLU A 129 -5.27 3.28 0.67
N GLU A 130 -4.99 2.75 -0.52
CA GLU A 130 -5.97 1.98 -1.30
C GLU A 130 -6.38 0.71 -0.54
N LEU A 131 -5.43 -0.03 0.03
CA LEU A 131 -5.72 -1.17 0.89
C LEU A 131 -6.63 -0.78 2.07
N ARG A 132 -6.36 0.35 2.73
CA ARG A 132 -7.17 0.84 3.84
C ARG A 132 -8.60 1.16 3.40
N ASN A 133 -8.76 1.79 2.24
CA ASN A 133 -10.07 2.14 1.69
C ASN A 133 -10.86 0.88 1.33
N LEU A 134 -10.24 -0.07 0.62
CA LEU A 134 -10.87 -1.32 0.22
C LEU A 134 -11.18 -2.23 1.41
N SER A 135 -10.32 -2.27 2.42
CA SER A 135 -10.50 -3.11 3.60
C SER A 135 -11.28 -2.43 4.73
N ARG A 136 -11.94 -1.31 4.46
CA ARG A 136 -12.69 -0.55 5.47
C ARG A 136 -13.78 -1.41 6.12
N GLY A 137 -13.72 -1.47 7.45
CA GLY A 137 -14.69 -2.25 8.24
C GLY A 137 -14.37 -3.76 8.32
N PHE A 138 -13.21 -4.19 7.83
CA PHE A 138 -12.66 -5.52 8.06
C PHE A 138 -11.49 -5.47 9.06
N ARG A 139 -11.21 -6.59 9.71
CA ARG A 139 -10.05 -6.73 10.62
C ARG A 139 -8.80 -7.10 9.83
N ILE A 140 -8.42 -6.26 8.86
CA ILE A 140 -7.21 -6.39 8.06
C ILE A 140 -6.15 -5.44 8.63
N PHE A 141 -4.99 -6.00 8.99
CA PHE A 141 -3.87 -5.25 9.54
C PHE A 141 -2.75 -5.17 8.51
N SER A 142 -2.12 -4.01 8.43
CA SER A 142 -1.05 -3.76 7.48
C SER A 142 0.02 -2.84 8.07
N VAL A 143 1.23 -2.94 7.55
CA VAL A 143 2.35 -2.08 7.91
C VAL A 143 3.07 -1.60 6.65
N THR A 144 3.43 -0.31 6.62
CA THR A 144 4.24 0.26 5.55
C THR A 144 5.68 0.45 6.02
N CYS A 145 6.62 -0.11 5.25
CA CYS A 145 8.04 -0.14 5.55
C CYS A 145 8.83 0.54 4.42
N VAL A 146 9.23 1.80 4.63
CA VAL A 146 9.89 2.63 3.59
C VAL A 146 11.15 3.29 4.12
N GLY A 147 12.12 3.52 3.21
CA GLY A 147 13.37 4.20 3.52
C GLY A 147 13.18 5.69 3.87
N GLY A 148 14.25 6.36 4.29
CA GLY A 148 14.26 7.81 4.53
C GLY A 148 13.48 8.30 5.76
N VAL A 149 12.87 7.41 6.53
CA VAL A 149 12.20 7.72 7.81
C VAL A 149 12.73 6.82 8.92
N ASN A 150 12.44 7.19 10.18
CA ASN A 150 12.92 6.43 11.34
C ASN A 150 12.45 4.97 11.28
N ILE A 151 13.40 4.05 11.41
CA ILE A 151 13.13 2.61 11.34
C ILE A 151 12.48 2.05 12.61
N ARG A 152 12.73 2.64 13.79
CA ARG A 152 12.25 2.10 15.08
C ARG A 152 10.73 1.91 15.14
N PRO A 153 9.89 2.88 14.73
CA PRO A 153 8.44 2.67 14.67
C PRO A 153 8.05 1.52 13.74
N GLN A 154 8.75 1.36 12.60
CA GLN A 154 8.48 0.30 11.64
C GLN A 154 8.84 -1.07 12.21
N ILE A 155 9.97 -1.20 12.94
CA ILE A 155 10.34 -2.43 13.65
C ILE A 155 9.24 -2.82 14.67
N ASN A 156 8.71 -1.87 15.41
CA ASN A 156 7.66 -2.16 16.39
C ASN A 156 6.33 -2.54 15.73
N ALA A 157 6.02 -1.95 14.58
CA ALA A 157 4.79 -2.23 13.85
C ALA A 157 4.86 -3.59 13.11
N ILE A 158 5.98 -3.91 12.46
CA ILE A 158 6.11 -5.14 11.68
C ILE A 158 6.13 -6.40 12.54
N ARG A 159 6.55 -6.29 13.80
CA ARG A 159 6.53 -7.40 14.78
C ARG A 159 5.12 -7.78 15.26
N ARG A 160 4.13 -6.92 15.00
CA ARG A 160 2.73 -7.23 15.30
C ARG A 160 2.17 -8.14 14.19
N THR A 161 0.98 -8.68 14.43
CA THR A 161 0.25 -9.41 13.39
C THR A 161 -0.12 -8.46 12.26
N ASN A 162 0.37 -8.73 11.06
CA ASN A 162 0.06 -8.00 9.84
C ASN A 162 -0.31 -8.99 8.75
N HIS A 163 -1.43 -8.77 8.07
CA HIS A 163 -1.83 -9.50 6.88
C HIS A 163 -1.08 -8.99 5.65
N PHE A 164 -0.77 -7.68 5.64
CA PHE A 164 -0.05 -7.05 4.56
C PHE A 164 1.19 -6.31 5.08
N VAL A 165 2.33 -6.59 4.46
CA VAL A 165 3.56 -5.83 4.62
C VAL A 165 3.84 -5.15 3.28
N ILE A 166 3.83 -3.83 3.26
CA ILE A 166 4.03 -3.03 2.05
C ILE A 166 5.33 -2.26 2.21
N GLY A 167 6.21 -2.29 1.23
CA GLY A 167 7.46 -1.55 1.40
C GLY A 167 8.34 -1.44 0.18
N THR A 168 9.42 -0.69 0.36
CA THR A 168 10.49 -0.60 -0.63
C THR A 168 11.52 -1.71 -0.39
N PRO A 169 12.10 -2.32 -1.44
CA PRO A 169 13.01 -3.46 -1.32
C PRO A 169 14.13 -3.26 -0.29
N GLY A 170 14.91 -2.19 -0.40
CA GLY A 170 16.03 -1.94 0.51
C GLY A 170 15.63 -1.80 1.99
N ARG A 171 14.41 -1.29 2.31
CA ARG A 171 13.94 -1.23 3.68
C ARG A 171 13.45 -2.59 4.18
N ILE A 172 12.82 -3.38 3.36
CA ILE A 172 12.41 -4.74 3.71
C ILE A 172 13.66 -5.59 4.00
N LEU A 173 14.69 -5.52 3.16
CA LEU A 173 15.98 -6.18 3.39
C LEU A 173 16.66 -5.74 4.69
N ASP A 174 16.68 -4.43 5.00
CA ASP A 174 17.24 -3.94 6.27
C ASP A 174 16.49 -4.51 7.47
N LEU A 175 15.16 -4.61 7.41
CA LEU A 175 14.33 -5.22 8.45
C LEU A 175 14.59 -6.73 8.60
N MET A 176 14.82 -7.45 7.49
CA MET A 176 15.20 -8.87 7.51
C MET A 176 16.61 -9.06 8.10
N LYS A 177 17.61 -8.28 7.65
CA LYS A 177 18.98 -8.31 8.20
C LYS A 177 18.99 -8.05 9.70
N ARG A 178 18.11 -7.19 10.20
CA ARG A 178 17.92 -6.90 11.64
C ARG A 178 17.08 -7.94 12.38
N LYS A 179 16.63 -9.00 11.71
CA LYS A 179 15.73 -10.02 12.28
C LYS A 179 14.44 -9.41 12.88
N ALA A 180 14.00 -8.28 12.33
CA ALA A 180 12.77 -7.63 12.72
C ALA A 180 11.57 -8.11 11.88
N PHE A 181 11.82 -8.58 10.66
CA PHE A 181 10.88 -9.20 9.76
C PHE A 181 11.35 -10.60 9.38
N ASP A 182 10.47 -11.58 9.58
CA ASP A 182 10.68 -12.97 9.19
C ASP A 182 9.79 -13.27 7.97
N PRO A 183 10.38 -13.50 6.79
CA PRO A 183 9.62 -13.77 5.57
C PRO A 183 9.01 -15.19 5.53
N SER A 184 9.33 -16.08 6.46
CA SER A 184 8.81 -17.45 6.48
C SER A 184 7.28 -17.53 6.55
N ARG A 185 6.63 -16.48 7.04
CA ARG A 185 5.16 -16.35 7.11
C ARG A 185 4.54 -15.79 5.83
N VAL A 186 5.35 -15.30 4.89
CA VAL A 186 4.87 -14.72 3.64
C VAL A 186 4.41 -15.85 2.72
N THR A 187 3.13 -15.82 2.37
CA THR A 187 2.52 -16.80 1.46
C THR A 187 2.28 -16.26 0.06
N THR A 188 2.36 -14.94 -0.09
CA THR A 188 2.15 -14.25 -1.37
C THR A 188 3.07 -13.04 -1.47
N VAL A 189 3.71 -12.89 -2.62
CA VAL A 189 4.52 -11.71 -2.95
C VAL A 189 3.91 -11.00 -4.14
N VAL A 190 3.82 -9.68 -4.06
CA VAL A 190 3.43 -8.80 -5.17
C VAL A 190 4.59 -7.87 -5.47
N LEU A 191 4.96 -7.76 -6.74
CA LEU A 191 5.92 -6.80 -7.25
C LEU A 191 5.17 -5.78 -8.10
N ASP A 192 4.89 -4.60 -7.54
CA ASP A 192 4.23 -3.53 -8.29
C ASP A 192 5.29 -2.65 -8.97
N GLU A 193 5.06 -2.29 -10.24
CA GLU A 193 6.04 -1.62 -11.11
C GLU A 193 7.42 -2.33 -11.10
N ALA A 194 7.39 -3.66 -11.31
CA ALA A 194 8.59 -4.50 -11.27
C ALA A 194 9.67 -4.05 -12.27
N ASP A 195 9.30 -3.54 -13.43
CA ASP A 195 10.18 -2.93 -14.43
C ASP A 195 11.02 -1.80 -13.83
N ARG A 196 10.40 -0.89 -13.08
CA ARG A 196 11.12 0.19 -12.39
C ARG A 196 12.06 -0.32 -11.28
N MET A 197 11.71 -1.43 -10.64
CA MET A 197 12.61 -2.04 -9.65
C MET A 197 13.85 -2.63 -10.33
N LEU A 198 13.71 -3.19 -11.53
CA LEU A 198 14.85 -3.68 -12.33
C LEU A 198 15.77 -2.54 -12.76
N ASP A 199 15.22 -1.43 -13.24
CA ASP A 199 15.96 -0.25 -13.68
C ASP A 199 16.75 0.42 -12.55
N THR A 200 16.24 0.36 -11.32
CA THR A 200 16.88 0.95 -10.13
C THR A 200 17.94 0.05 -9.48
N GLY A 201 18.20 -1.13 -10.05
CA GLY A 201 19.26 -2.03 -9.59
C GLY A 201 18.91 -2.90 -8.39
N PHE A 202 17.65 -2.94 -7.97
CA PHE A 202 17.19 -3.83 -6.89
C PHE A 202 17.19 -5.32 -7.25
N ILE A 203 17.61 -5.66 -8.46
CA ILE A 203 17.69 -7.06 -8.92
C ILE A 203 18.74 -7.88 -8.15
N HIS A 204 19.69 -7.23 -7.53
CA HIS A 204 20.77 -7.86 -6.76
C HIS A 204 20.48 -7.93 -5.26
N ASP A 205 19.40 -7.36 -4.82
CA ASP A 205 18.91 -7.32 -3.45
C ASP A 205 17.85 -8.39 -3.18
#